data_71d732159acee0a4e188661ae4e1706f
#
_entry.id   71d732159acee0a4e188661ae4e1706f
#
_cell.length_a   1.000
_cell.length_b   1.000
_cell.length_c   1.000
_cell.angle_alpha   90.00
_cell.angle_beta   90.00
_cell.angle_gamma   90.00
#
_symmetry.space_group_name_H-M   'P 1'
#
loop_
_entity.id
_entity.type
_entity.pdbx_description
1 polymer ?
#
loop_
_entity_poly.entity_id
_entity_poly.type
_entity_poly.pdbx_seq_one_letter_code
_entity_poly.pdbx_strand_id
1 'polypeptide(L)'
;EVLAAQAGELYSQNELLKQQNVKILKQQEQLIEMSNKVQELTIDKLAFFTNITHEFRTPITLIIGPIERALKLSYNPQVIEQLHFVERNSKYLLSLVNQLMDFRKIESGKMEISPNPGNFKKFLSEFLLPFEAYANEHQMTLKLRISLPEQNMMYDESAMQKVLTNLMGNAIKFTPQGGQIAL
;
A
#
# COMPACT_ATOMS: atom_id res chain seq x y z
N GLU A 1 -65.51 33.23 4.63
CA GLU A 1 -64.21 33.93 4.67
C GLU A 1 -63.07 33.06 5.12
N VAL A 2 -63.17 32.22 6.14
CA VAL A 2 -62.10 31.31 6.64
C VAL A 2 -61.67 30.29 5.62
N LEU A 3 -62.64 29.68 4.88
CA LEU A 3 -62.35 28.71 3.84
C LEU A 3 -61.55 29.29 2.62
N ALA A 4 -61.84 30.54 2.27
CA ALA A 4 -61.14 31.25 1.20
C ALA A 4 -59.70 31.60 1.60
N ALA A 5 -59.44 31.96 2.85
CA ALA A 5 -58.14 32.22 3.39
C ALA A 5 -57.29 30.95 3.43
N GLN A 6 -57.87 29.84 3.89
CA GLN A 6 -57.18 28.52 3.90
C GLN A 6 -56.86 28.01 2.49
N ALA A 7 -57.78 28.23 1.52
CA ALA A 7 -57.50 27.86 0.11
C ALA A 7 -56.36 28.68 -0.48
N GLY A 8 -56.26 29.97 -0.16
CA GLY A 8 -55.14 30.82 -0.59
C GLY A 8 -53.80 30.41 0.02
N GLU A 9 -53.79 30.05 1.30
CA GLU A 9 -52.61 29.57 1.98
C GLU A 9 -52.10 28.23 1.40
N LEU A 10 -53.04 27.31 1.15
CA LEU A 10 -52.72 26.00 0.51
C LEU A 10 -52.16 26.17 -0.89
N TYR A 11 -52.70 27.10 -1.68
CA TYR A 11 -52.18 27.40 -3.01
C TYR A 11 -50.75 27.96 -2.94
N SER A 12 -50.49 28.88 -2.04
CA SER A 12 -49.16 29.44 -1.79
C SER A 12 -48.14 28.38 -1.38
N GLN A 13 -48.52 27.47 -0.46
CA GLN A 13 -47.70 26.36 -0.03
C GLN A 13 -47.39 25.40 -1.19
N ASN A 14 -48.37 25.08 -2.02
CA ASN A 14 -48.18 24.24 -3.21
C ASN A 14 -47.20 24.85 -4.22
N GLU A 15 -47.29 26.16 -4.46
CA GLU A 15 -46.33 26.83 -5.35
C GLU A 15 -44.90 26.84 -4.77
N LEU A 16 -44.77 27.05 -3.45
CA LEU A 16 -43.47 26.96 -2.79
C LEU A 16 -42.87 25.53 -2.87
N LEU A 17 -43.71 24.51 -2.62
CA LEU A 17 -43.29 23.10 -2.76
C LEU A 17 -42.86 22.77 -4.16
N LYS A 18 -43.57 23.24 -5.20
CA LYS A 18 -43.12 23.04 -6.61
C LYS A 18 -41.78 23.67 -6.88
N GLN A 19 -41.57 24.91 -6.42
CA GLN A 19 -40.26 25.58 -6.59
C GLN A 19 -39.14 24.86 -5.87
N GLN A 20 -39.38 24.37 -4.65
CA GLN A 20 -38.42 23.56 -3.90
C GLN A 20 -38.12 22.25 -4.62
N ASN A 21 -39.11 21.54 -5.13
CA ASN A 21 -38.93 20.30 -5.90
C ASN A 21 -38.08 20.52 -7.14
N VAL A 22 -38.34 21.58 -7.91
CA VAL A 22 -37.51 21.91 -9.08
C VAL A 22 -36.07 22.18 -8.68
N LYS A 23 -35.86 22.90 -7.58
CA LYS A 23 -34.51 23.16 -7.05
C LYS A 23 -33.80 21.86 -6.62
N ILE A 24 -34.51 20.97 -5.93
CA ILE A 24 -33.97 19.67 -5.50
C ILE A 24 -33.61 18.83 -6.69
N LEU A 25 -34.45 18.73 -7.70
CA LEU A 25 -34.17 17.96 -8.92
C LEU A 25 -32.90 18.47 -9.63
N LYS A 26 -32.76 19.80 -9.74
CA LYS A 26 -31.56 20.41 -10.31
C LYS A 26 -30.30 20.13 -9.52
N GLN A 27 -30.40 20.17 -8.19
CA GLN A 27 -29.27 19.82 -7.31
C GLN A 27 -28.90 18.35 -7.40
N GLN A 28 -29.89 17.45 -7.49
CA GLN A 28 -29.65 16.02 -7.71
C GLN A 28 -28.93 15.75 -9.04
N GLU A 29 -29.35 16.41 -10.10
CA GLU A 29 -28.69 16.30 -11.41
C GLU A 29 -27.23 16.76 -11.35
N GLN A 30 -26.95 17.90 -10.72
CA GLN A 30 -25.59 18.40 -10.51
C GLN A 30 -24.74 17.45 -9.66
N LEU A 31 -25.30 16.84 -8.61
CA LEU A 31 -24.61 15.87 -7.77
C LEU A 31 -24.25 14.60 -8.55
N ILE A 32 -25.15 14.11 -9.40
CA ILE A 32 -24.91 12.94 -10.25
C ILE A 32 -23.76 13.26 -11.24
N GLU A 33 -23.81 14.41 -11.90
CA GLU A 33 -22.78 14.84 -12.83
C GLU A 33 -21.41 14.95 -12.14
N MET A 34 -21.37 15.60 -10.95
CA MET A 34 -20.15 15.73 -10.17
C MET A 34 -19.61 14.35 -9.73
N SER A 35 -20.50 13.46 -9.28
CA SER A 35 -20.14 12.10 -8.89
C SER A 35 -19.51 11.32 -10.06
N ASN A 36 -20.12 11.39 -11.23
CA ASN A 36 -19.59 10.76 -12.44
C ASN A 36 -18.21 11.31 -12.83
N LYS A 37 -18.04 12.64 -12.71
CA LYS A 37 -16.74 13.28 -12.99
C LYS A 37 -15.66 12.86 -12.03
N VAL A 38 -15.96 12.78 -10.72
CA VAL A 38 -15.02 12.28 -9.70
C VAL A 38 -14.65 10.81 -9.99
N GLN A 39 -15.62 10.00 -10.38
CA GLN A 39 -15.37 8.59 -10.72
C GLN A 39 -14.47 8.46 -11.96
N GLU A 40 -14.71 9.22 -13.01
CA GLU A 40 -13.88 9.26 -14.22
C GLU A 40 -12.44 9.66 -13.88
N LEU A 41 -12.26 10.77 -13.16
CA LEU A 41 -10.92 11.22 -12.71
C LEU A 41 -10.20 10.19 -11.85
N THR A 42 -10.94 9.44 -11.04
CA THR A 42 -10.37 8.37 -10.21
C THR A 42 -9.86 7.21 -11.06
N ILE A 43 -10.63 6.81 -12.09
CA ILE A 43 -10.23 5.75 -13.03
C ILE A 43 -8.98 6.16 -13.81
N ASP A 44 -8.96 7.38 -14.35
CA ASP A 44 -7.82 7.91 -15.10
C ASP A 44 -6.55 7.99 -14.25
N LYS A 45 -6.70 8.46 -13.01
CA LYS A 45 -5.61 8.49 -12.02
C LYS A 45 -5.08 7.08 -11.75
N LEU A 46 -5.95 6.09 -11.61
CA LEU A 46 -5.56 4.69 -11.40
C LEU A 46 -4.78 4.12 -12.60
N ALA A 47 -5.28 4.33 -13.80
CA ALA A 47 -4.63 3.89 -15.04
C ALA A 47 -3.24 4.53 -15.22
N PHE A 48 -3.14 5.84 -15.01
CA PHE A 48 -1.89 6.58 -15.08
C PHE A 48 -0.80 6.00 -14.17
N PHE A 49 -1.12 5.77 -12.88
CA PHE A 49 -0.13 5.23 -11.94
C PHE A 49 0.26 3.79 -12.26
N THR A 50 -0.68 2.98 -12.75
CA THR A 50 -0.37 1.60 -13.17
C THR A 50 0.64 1.61 -14.32
N ASN A 51 0.39 2.43 -15.33
CA ASN A 51 1.26 2.54 -16.51
C ASN A 51 2.66 3.05 -16.12
N ILE A 52 2.73 4.15 -15.37
CA ILE A 52 4.01 4.72 -14.91
C ILE A 52 4.81 3.68 -14.10
N THR A 53 4.15 2.92 -13.24
CA THR A 53 4.84 1.91 -12.43
C THR A 53 5.44 0.82 -13.29
N HIS A 54 4.75 0.35 -14.33
CA HIS A 54 5.29 -0.60 -15.30
C HIS A 54 6.46 0.00 -16.10
N GLU A 55 6.33 1.27 -16.51
CA GLU A 55 7.37 1.99 -17.23
C GLU A 55 8.65 2.22 -16.39
N PHE A 56 8.54 2.37 -15.09
CA PHE A 56 9.71 2.46 -14.21
C PHE A 56 10.31 1.11 -13.86
N ARG A 57 9.49 0.07 -13.65
CA ARG A 57 9.99 -1.26 -13.30
C ARG A 57 10.92 -1.82 -14.37
N THR A 58 10.57 -1.66 -15.62
CA THR A 58 11.32 -2.23 -16.75
C THR A 58 12.76 -1.71 -16.83
N PRO A 59 13.04 -0.38 -16.89
CA PRO A 59 14.42 0.10 -16.95
C PRO A 59 15.21 -0.20 -15.68
N ILE A 60 14.59 -0.18 -14.49
CA ILE A 60 15.26 -0.53 -13.24
C ILE A 60 15.71 -1.99 -13.28
N THR A 61 14.87 -2.90 -13.73
CA THR A 61 15.21 -4.33 -13.87
C THR A 61 16.32 -4.53 -14.90
N LEU A 62 16.30 -3.77 -16.00
CA LEU A 62 17.35 -3.79 -17.02
C LEU A 62 18.68 -3.22 -16.53
N ILE A 63 18.71 -2.39 -15.51
CA ILE A 63 19.91 -1.89 -14.85
C ILE A 63 20.51 -2.95 -13.90
N ILE A 64 19.67 -3.60 -13.10
CA ILE A 64 20.12 -4.57 -12.09
C ILE A 64 20.89 -5.74 -12.73
N GLY A 65 20.37 -6.33 -13.79
CA GLY A 65 20.99 -7.49 -14.44
C GLY A 65 22.43 -7.28 -14.93
N PRO A 66 22.75 -6.20 -15.67
CA PRO A 66 24.13 -5.86 -16.04
C PRO A 66 25.03 -5.60 -14.83
N ILE A 67 24.53 -4.95 -13.77
CA ILE A 67 25.31 -4.70 -12.55
C ILE A 67 25.68 -6.01 -11.86
N GLU A 68 24.75 -6.92 -11.69
CA GLU A 68 25.01 -8.24 -11.11
C GLU A 68 26.03 -9.05 -11.93
N ARG A 69 26.02 -8.92 -13.26
CA ARG A 69 27.05 -9.53 -14.12
C ARG A 69 28.40 -8.84 -13.97
N ALA A 70 28.43 -7.51 -13.92
CA ALA A 70 29.67 -6.74 -13.75
C ALA A 70 30.33 -7.03 -12.39
N LEU A 71 29.54 -7.19 -11.32
CA LEU A 71 30.04 -7.61 -10.01
C LEU A 71 30.75 -8.96 -10.04
N LYS A 72 30.26 -9.93 -10.83
CA LYS A 72 30.88 -11.25 -10.98
C LYS A 72 32.17 -11.23 -11.81
N LEU A 73 32.31 -10.23 -12.67
CA LEU A 73 33.45 -10.13 -13.61
C LEU A 73 34.53 -9.16 -13.12
N SER A 74 34.26 -8.29 -12.18
CA SER A 74 35.22 -7.30 -11.70
C SER A 74 36.06 -7.84 -10.56
N TYR A 75 37.38 -7.59 -10.63
CA TYR A 75 38.32 -7.88 -9.55
C TYR A 75 38.85 -6.59 -8.88
N ASN A 76 38.47 -5.41 -9.36
CA ASN A 76 38.88 -4.15 -8.77
C ASN A 76 37.98 -3.79 -7.60
N PRO A 77 38.51 -3.69 -6.35
CA PRO A 77 37.70 -3.41 -5.16
C PRO A 77 36.90 -2.10 -5.23
N GLN A 78 37.47 -1.04 -5.81
CA GLN A 78 36.81 0.24 -5.96
C GLN A 78 35.61 0.17 -6.94
N VAL A 79 35.76 -0.59 -8.03
CA VAL A 79 34.68 -0.83 -8.99
C VAL A 79 33.58 -1.68 -8.35
N ILE A 80 33.94 -2.70 -7.59
CA ILE A 80 33.00 -3.56 -6.87
C ILE A 80 32.16 -2.72 -5.87
N GLU A 81 32.80 -1.84 -5.11
CA GLU A 81 32.11 -0.95 -4.17
C GLU A 81 31.08 -0.04 -4.87
N GLN A 82 31.45 0.57 -6.00
CA GLN A 82 30.55 1.41 -6.78
C GLN A 82 29.40 0.58 -7.40
N LEU A 83 29.67 -0.61 -7.89
CA LEU A 83 28.64 -1.51 -8.42
C LEU A 83 27.64 -1.94 -7.33
N HIS A 84 28.12 -2.25 -6.13
CA HIS A 84 27.24 -2.53 -4.99
C HIS A 84 26.40 -1.31 -4.59
N PHE A 85 26.97 -0.12 -4.66
CA PHE A 85 26.20 1.11 -4.41
C PHE A 85 25.05 1.27 -5.42
N VAL A 86 25.32 1.11 -6.72
CA VAL A 86 24.29 1.21 -7.77
C VAL A 86 23.27 0.08 -7.65
N GLU A 87 23.70 -1.14 -7.35
CA GLU A 87 22.82 -2.29 -7.13
C GLU A 87 21.82 -2.01 -5.99
N ARG A 88 22.30 -1.57 -4.83
CA ARG A 88 21.45 -1.25 -3.67
C ARG A 88 20.42 -0.18 -3.99
N ASN A 89 20.85 0.91 -4.67
CA ASN A 89 19.94 1.98 -5.04
C ASN A 89 18.90 1.54 -6.08
N SER A 90 19.29 0.71 -7.05
CA SER A 90 18.36 0.16 -8.04
C SER A 90 17.31 -0.76 -7.39
N LYS A 91 17.74 -1.64 -6.48
CA LYS A 91 16.85 -2.51 -5.69
C LYS A 91 15.90 -1.69 -4.79
N TYR A 92 16.41 -0.61 -4.20
CA TYR A 92 15.59 0.32 -3.41
C TYR A 92 14.52 1.00 -4.26
N LEU A 93 14.87 1.53 -5.44
CA LEU A 93 13.91 2.12 -6.37
C LEU A 93 12.84 1.11 -6.81
N LEU A 94 13.25 -0.11 -7.14
CA LEU A 94 12.31 -1.18 -7.49
C LEU A 94 11.35 -1.50 -6.34
N SER A 95 11.83 -1.48 -5.10
CA SER A 95 11.01 -1.65 -3.90
C SER A 95 9.98 -0.54 -3.76
N LEU A 96 10.36 0.73 -3.96
CA LEU A 96 9.43 1.87 -3.92
C LEU A 96 8.34 1.76 -5.00
N VAL A 97 8.72 1.37 -6.21
CA VAL A 97 7.79 1.13 -7.31
C VAL A 97 6.78 0.03 -6.96
N ASN A 98 7.25 -1.07 -6.36
CA ASN A 98 6.37 -2.16 -5.93
C ASN A 98 5.44 -1.73 -4.78
N GLN A 99 5.94 -0.95 -3.80
CA GLN A 99 5.10 -0.39 -2.72
C GLN A 99 4.01 0.52 -3.26
N LEU A 100 4.31 1.33 -4.28
CA LEU A 100 3.32 2.17 -4.95
C LEU A 100 2.22 1.33 -5.60
N MET A 101 2.57 0.20 -6.22
CA MET A 101 1.60 -0.74 -6.80
C MET A 101 0.74 -1.41 -5.74
N ASP A 102 1.34 -1.86 -4.63
CA ASP A 102 0.60 -2.46 -3.53
C ASP A 102 -0.38 -1.46 -2.91
N PHE A 103 0.06 -0.22 -2.67
CA PHE A 103 -0.80 0.87 -2.21
C PHE A 103 -2.00 1.08 -3.15
N ARG A 104 -1.76 1.07 -4.46
CA ARG A 104 -2.80 1.21 -5.48
C ARG A 104 -3.82 0.07 -5.47
N LYS A 105 -3.35 -1.16 -5.33
CA LYS A 105 -4.25 -2.33 -5.21
C LYS A 105 -5.16 -2.21 -4.00
N ILE A 106 -4.63 -1.70 -2.87
CA ILE A 106 -5.40 -1.46 -1.65
C ILE A 106 -6.43 -0.35 -1.89
N GLU A 107 -6.00 0.82 -2.40
CA GLU A 107 -6.87 1.99 -2.66
C GLU A 107 -8.04 1.64 -3.61
N SER A 108 -7.78 0.80 -4.61
CA SER A 108 -8.79 0.37 -5.59
C SER A 108 -9.64 -0.82 -5.14
N GLY A 109 -9.44 -1.34 -3.93
CA GLY A 109 -10.13 -2.53 -3.44
C GLY A 109 -9.80 -3.82 -4.21
N LYS A 110 -8.75 -3.82 -5.03
CA LYS A 110 -8.31 -4.95 -5.87
C LYS A 110 -7.23 -5.81 -5.22
N MET A 111 -6.91 -5.56 -3.95
CA MET A 111 -5.98 -6.42 -3.22
C MET A 111 -6.73 -7.67 -2.79
N GLU A 112 -6.41 -8.78 -3.45
CA GLU A 112 -6.91 -10.09 -3.07
C GLU A 112 -6.01 -10.68 -2.00
N ILE A 113 -6.61 -11.14 -0.91
CA ILE A 113 -5.93 -11.89 0.16
C ILE A 113 -6.29 -13.35 -0.04
N SER A 114 -5.27 -14.19 -0.17
CA SER A 114 -5.40 -15.64 -0.41
C SER A 114 -4.92 -16.43 0.80
N PRO A 115 -5.74 -16.58 1.86
CA PRO A 115 -5.33 -17.29 3.05
C PRO A 115 -5.24 -18.80 2.79
N ASN A 116 -4.13 -19.40 3.21
CA ASN A 116 -3.87 -20.84 3.15
C ASN A 116 -3.58 -21.37 4.56
N PRO A 117 -3.88 -22.63 4.84
CA PRO A 117 -3.55 -23.23 6.12
C PRO A 117 -2.04 -23.42 6.25
N GLY A 118 -1.43 -22.91 7.32
CA GLY A 118 0.00 -23.03 7.57
C GLY A 118 0.35 -22.90 9.04
N ASN A 119 1.55 -23.35 9.41
CA ASN A 119 2.07 -23.18 10.75
C ASN A 119 2.69 -21.77 10.87
N PHE A 120 1.88 -20.84 11.37
CA PHE A 120 2.28 -19.43 11.47
C PHE A 120 3.46 -19.19 12.41
N LYS A 121 3.58 -20.01 13.49
CA LYS A 121 4.72 -19.96 14.41
C LYS A 121 6.02 -20.32 13.70
N LYS A 122 6.01 -21.38 12.89
CA LYS A 122 7.15 -21.79 12.07
C LYS A 122 7.52 -20.71 11.06
N PHE A 123 6.54 -20.19 10.33
CA PHE A 123 6.73 -19.08 9.39
C PHE A 123 7.39 -17.87 10.05
N LEU A 124 6.90 -17.43 11.23
CA LEU A 124 7.51 -16.30 11.94
C LEU A 124 8.96 -16.57 12.35
N SER A 125 9.24 -17.78 12.85
CA SER A 125 10.60 -18.15 13.26
C SER A 125 11.57 -18.12 12.07
N GLU A 126 11.17 -18.70 10.93
CA GLU A 126 11.98 -18.69 9.71
C GLU A 126 12.14 -17.29 9.11
N PHE A 127 11.06 -16.49 9.10
CA PHE A 127 11.08 -15.12 8.64
C PHE A 127 12.04 -14.23 9.40
N LEU A 128 12.20 -14.45 10.72
CA LEU A 128 13.01 -13.58 11.58
C LEU A 128 14.51 -13.90 11.54
N LEU A 129 14.93 -15.07 11.06
CA LEU A 129 16.34 -15.46 11.02
C LEU A 129 17.28 -14.42 10.39
N PRO A 130 16.97 -13.83 9.21
CA PRO A 130 17.83 -12.80 8.62
C PRO A 130 17.92 -11.53 9.48
N PHE A 131 16.82 -11.18 10.15
CA PHE A 131 16.77 -9.99 11.02
C PHE A 131 17.51 -10.19 12.32
N GLU A 132 17.51 -11.40 12.88
CA GLU A 132 18.33 -11.77 14.04
C GLU A 132 19.82 -11.67 13.72
N ALA A 133 20.24 -12.19 12.57
CA ALA A 133 21.61 -12.08 12.10
C ALA A 133 22.04 -10.61 11.97
N TYR A 134 21.21 -9.78 11.32
CA TYR A 134 21.46 -8.35 11.18
C TYR A 134 21.52 -7.62 12.52
N ALA A 135 20.58 -7.90 13.43
CA ALA A 135 20.53 -7.29 14.75
C ALA A 135 21.78 -7.60 15.57
N ASN A 136 22.24 -8.85 15.55
CA ASN A 136 23.45 -9.28 16.22
C ASN A 136 24.69 -8.56 15.68
N GLU A 137 24.82 -8.44 14.35
CA GLU A 137 25.94 -7.74 13.70
C GLU A 137 25.98 -6.25 14.10
N HIS A 138 24.82 -5.62 14.33
CA HIS A 138 24.70 -4.21 14.73
C HIS A 138 24.53 -4.01 16.24
N GLN A 139 24.86 -5.03 17.05
CA GLN A 139 24.76 -4.99 18.52
C GLN A 139 23.36 -4.65 19.06
N MET A 140 22.31 -4.99 18.30
CA MET A 140 20.92 -4.87 18.74
C MET A 140 20.42 -6.21 19.30
N THR A 141 19.47 -6.17 20.22
CA THR A 141 18.84 -7.38 20.76
C THR A 141 17.45 -7.55 20.14
N LEU A 142 17.24 -8.65 19.40
CA LEU A 142 15.92 -9.03 18.91
C LEU A 142 15.30 -10.07 19.84
N LYS A 143 14.14 -9.77 20.42
CA LYS A 143 13.38 -10.68 21.28
C LYS A 143 12.08 -11.07 20.64
N LEU A 144 11.90 -12.35 20.38
CA LEU A 144 10.65 -12.91 19.90
C LEU A 144 9.88 -13.55 21.05
N ARG A 145 8.63 -13.13 21.26
CA ARG A 145 7.69 -13.73 22.21
C ARG A 145 6.46 -14.22 21.47
N ILE A 146 6.44 -15.49 21.13
CA ILE A 146 5.30 -16.11 20.44
C ILE A 146 4.45 -16.86 21.44
N SER A 147 3.24 -16.37 21.74
CA SER A 147 2.20 -17.04 22.52
C SER A 147 1.11 -17.61 21.61
N LEU A 148 1.51 -18.27 20.53
CA LEU A 148 0.59 -18.88 19.58
C LEU A 148 0.55 -20.38 19.75
N PRO A 149 -0.65 -21.01 19.60
CA PRO A 149 -0.76 -22.47 19.60
C PRO A 149 0.00 -23.03 18.39
N GLU A 150 0.51 -24.27 18.54
CA GLU A 150 1.13 -25.02 17.44
C GLU A 150 0.07 -25.61 16.51
N GLN A 151 -0.88 -24.80 16.06
CA GLN A 151 -1.94 -25.20 15.15
C GLN A 151 -1.77 -24.51 13.81
N ASN A 152 -2.27 -25.17 12.77
CA ASN A 152 -2.38 -24.51 11.47
C ASN A 152 -3.41 -23.39 11.55
N MET A 153 -3.03 -22.22 11.07
CA MET A 153 -3.86 -21.02 10.98
C MET A 153 -4.06 -20.67 9.51
N MET A 154 -5.17 -20.04 9.22
CA MET A 154 -5.43 -19.50 7.88
C MET A 154 -4.79 -18.12 7.76
N TYR A 155 -3.79 -17.97 6.90
CA TYR A 155 -3.15 -16.68 6.63
C TYR A 155 -2.59 -16.66 5.21
N ASP A 156 -2.43 -15.44 4.68
CA ASP A 156 -1.72 -15.19 3.43
C ASP A 156 -0.25 -14.92 3.76
N GLU A 157 0.61 -15.87 3.43
CA GLU A 157 2.05 -15.81 3.71
C GLU A 157 2.71 -14.61 3.04
N SER A 158 2.35 -14.32 1.78
CA SER A 158 2.90 -13.20 1.01
C SER A 158 2.50 -11.84 1.63
N ALA A 159 1.24 -11.70 2.03
CA ALA A 159 0.75 -10.49 2.68
C ALA A 159 1.42 -10.30 4.05
N MET A 160 1.51 -11.37 4.85
CA MET A 160 2.18 -11.32 6.16
C MET A 160 3.66 -11.01 6.04
N GLN A 161 4.36 -11.58 5.06
CA GLN A 161 5.77 -11.28 4.80
C GLN A 161 5.98 -9.80 4.47
N LYS A 162 5.10 -9.18 3.65
CA LYS A 162 5.16 -7.75 3.35
C LYS A 162 4.97 -6.88 4.59
N VAL A 163 3.95 -7.19 5.41
CA VAL A 163 3.66 -6.47 6.65
C VAL A 163 4.84 -6.56 7.62
N LEU A 164 5.32 -7.77 7.88
CA LEU A 164 6.41 -8.01 8.81
C LEU A 164 7.72 -7.40 8.32
N THR A 165 8.03 -7.46 7.02
CA THR A 165 9.23 -6.81 6.46
C THR A 165 9.20 -5.29 6.68
N ASN A 166 8.05 -4.66 6.49
CA ASN A 166 7.91 -3.21 6.74
C ASN A 166 8.05 -2.87 8.23
N LEU A 167 7.44 -3.66 9.11
CA LEU A 167 7.52 -3.44 10.56
C LEU A 167 8.95 -3.66 11.07
N MET A 168 9.58 -4.74 10.68
CA MET A 168 10.96 -5.06 11.08
C MET A 168 11.96 -4.06 10.51
N GLY A 169 11.81 -3.66 9.24
CA GLY A 169 12.63 -2.63 8.63
C GLY A 169 12.54 -1.29 9.37
N ASN A 170 11.34 -0.89 9.78
CA ASN A 170 11.14 0.31 10.58
C ASN A 170 11.73 0.16 11.99
N ALA A 171 11.49 -0.98 12.64
CA ALA A 171 12.03 -1.25 13.97
C ALA A 171 13.56 -1.15 13.99
N ILE A 172 14.23 -1.79 13.04
CA ILE A 172 15.69 -1.74 12.88
C ILE A 172 16.17 -0.31 12.62
N LYS A 173 15.52 0.39 11.70
CA LYS A 173 15.90 1.76 11.30
C LYS A 173 15.86 2.76 12.46
N PHE A 174 14.88 2.60 13.36
CA PHE A 174 14.66 3.53 14.47
C PHE A 174 15.22 3.05 15.81
N THR A 175 15.80 1.86 15.86
CA THR A 175 16.45 1.35 17.08
C THR A 175 17.94 1.71 17.04
N PRO A 176 18.47 2.44 18.04
CA PRO A 176 19.90 2.73 18.11
C PRO A 176 20.71 1.48 18.40
N GLN A 177 22.03 1.55 18.14
CA GLN A 177 22.98 0.51 18.54
C GLN A 177 22.87 0.20 20.03
N GLY A 178 22.86 -1.06 20.43
CA GLY A 178 22.61 -1.49 21.81
C GLY A 178 21.14 -1.53 22.21
N GLY A 179 20.24 -1.10 21.32
CA GLY A 179 18.80 -1.10 21.58
C GLY A 179 18.15 -2.48 21.48
N GLN A 180 16.87 -2.54 21.84
CA GLN A 180 16.09 -3.77 21.86
C GLN A 180 14.85 -3.65 20.98
N ILE A 181 14.62 -4.66 20.14
CA ILE A 181 13.41 -4.85 19.34
C ILE A 181 12.66 -6.06 19.91
N ALA A 182 11.37 -5.90 20.19
CA ALA A 182 10.52 -6.98 20.66
C ALA A 182 9.33 -7.17 19.67
N LEU A 183 9.06 -8.41 19.31
CA LEU A 183 7.93 -8.82 18.46
C LEU A 183 7.10 -9.87 19.21
#